data_5195efff07b084dffe51f41fc264a595
#
_entry.id   5195efff07b084dffe51f41fc264a595
#
_cell.length_a   1.000
_cell.length_b   1.000
_cell.length_c   1.000
_cell.angle_alpha   90.00
_cell.angle_beta   90.00
_cell.angle_gamma   90.00
#
_symmetry.space_group_name_H-M   'P 1'
#
loop_
_entity.id
_entity.type
_entity.pdbx_description
1 polymer ?
#
loop_
_entity_poly.entity_id
_entity_poly.type
_entity_poly.pdbx_seq_one_letter_code
_entity_poly.pdbx_strand_id
1 'polypeptide(L)'
;HLIKIGFSSRRACEVCLFLLDRMPGLKLGIVMNDVRYTNFDVRVYWKTQAFQYTNFHDVPEGVADKITIFPEPEQWNELRALIPPDFDISISEGVMWMLMNPQANKEHALHLLCERLDVPLEQTAAFGDDLIDINMMSESGRGVAVANANPKVLSIADEICPSNNEDGVAQWIEAQLG
;
A
#
# COMPACT_ATOMS: atom_id res chain seq x y z
N HIS A 1 -7.34 -12.79 -14.53
CA HIS A 1 -6.53 -12.56 -13.35
C HIS A 1 -5.86 -11.21 -13.43
N LEU A 2 -6.02 -10.43 -12.40
CA LEU A 2 -5.31 -9.17 -12.22
C LEU A 2 -3.81 -9.47 -12.05
N ILE A 3 -2.97 -8.53 -12.45
CA ILE A 3 -1.54 -8.61 -12.26
C ILE A 3 -1.27 -8.48 -10.76
N LYS A 4 -0.44 -9.37 -10.21
CA LYS A 4 0.01 -9.30 -8.83
C LYS A 4 1.47 -8.83 -8.82
N ILE A 5 1.71 -7.66 -8.21
CA ILE A 5 3.03 -7.08 -8.03
C ILE A 5 3.42 -7.26 -6.56
N GLY A 6 4.56 -7.87 -6.33
CA GLY A 6 5.09 -8.14 -5.01
C GLY A 6 6.54 -8.61 -5.13
N PHE A 7 6.97 -9.42 -4.19
CA PHE A 7 8.29 -10.06 -4.18
C PHE A 7 8.15 -11.50 -3.70
N SER A 8 9.16 -12.34 -3.92
CA SER A 8 9.07 -13.73 -3.48
C SER A 8 8.96 -13.83 -1.95
N SER A 9 8.16 -14.78 -1.45
CA SER A 9 8.07 -15.06 -0.01
C SER A 9 9.44 -15.40 0.58
N ARG A 10 10.31 -16.03 -0.19
CA ARG A 10 11.71 -16.28 0.19
C ARG A 10 12.46 -14.97 0.48
N ARG A 11 12.37 -13.97 -0.43
CA ARG A 11 12.97 -12.66 -0.21
C ARG A 11 12.41 -11.98 1.03
N ALA A 12 11.09 -12.06 1.24
CA ALA A 12 10.45 -11.54 2.44
C ALA A 12 10.99 -12.18 3.72
N CYS A 13 11.13 -13.50 3.75
CA CYS A 13 11.71 -14.24 4.89
C CYS A 13 13.17 -13.84 5.15
N GLU A 14 13.99 -13.73 4.11
CA GLU A 14 15.39 -13.29 4.22
C GLU A 14 15.49 -11.92 4.89
N VAL A 15 14.63 -10.97 4.49
CA VAL A 15 14.58 -9.63 5.09
C VAL A 15 14.11 -9.68 6.55
N CYS A 16 13.04 -10.44 6.85
CA CYS A 16 12.55 -10.60 8.22
C CYS A 16 13.61 -11.20 9.15
N LEU A 17 14.29 -12.25 8.72
CA LEU A 17 15.36 -12.90 9.50
C LEU A 17 16.56 -11.97 9.69
N PHE A 18 16.97 -11.26 8.65
CA PHE A 18 18.03 -10.24 8.74
C PHE A 18 17.69 -9.14 9.75
N LEU A 19 16.46 -8.62 9.71
CA LEU A 19 16.02 -7.58 10.66
C LEU A 19 15.98 -8.10 12.09
N LEU A 20 15.50 -9.34 12.32
CA LEU A 20 15.46 -9.95 13.65
C LEU A 20 16.86 -10.23 14.23
N ASP A 21 17.84 -10.55 13.38
CA ASP A 21 19.24 -10.72 13.81
C ASP A 21 19.83 -9.39 14.34
N ARG A 22 19.49 -8.26 13.70
CA ARG A 22 19.99 -6.93 14.06
C ARG A 22 19.16 -6.23 15.13
N MET A 23 17.85 -6.48 15.14
CA MET A 23 16.88 -5.85 16.03
C MET A 23 16.02 -6.94 16.70
N PRO A 24 16.56 -7.68 17.68
CA PRO A 24 15.81 -8.73 18.38
C PRO A 24 14.55 -8.18 19.02
N GLY A 25 13.44 -8.92 18.87
CA GLY A 25 12.13 -8.54 19.44
C GLY A 25 11.28 -7.64 18.54
N LEU A 26 11.78 -7.27 17.35
CA LEU A 26 11.00 -6.52 16.38
C LEU A 26 9.75 -7.33 15.96
N LYS A 27 8.59 -6.67 15.95
CA LYS A 27 7.33 -7.27 15.50
C LYS A 27 7.24 -7.18 13.99
N LEU A 28 7.23 -8.33 13.33
CA LEU A 28 7.25 -8.46 11.88
C LEU A 28 6.11 -9.33 11.37
N GLY A 29 5.67 -9.06 10.16
CA GLY A 29 4.73 -9.90 9.44
C GLY A 29 4.96 -9.86 7.93
N ILE A 30 4.64 -10.95 7.25
CA ILE A 30 4.56 -11.06 5.79
C ILE A 30 3.09 -11.20 5.43
N VAL A 31 2.61 -10.38 4.52
CA VAL A 31 1.25 -10.50 3.98
C VAL A 31 1.32 -11.16 2.61
N MET A 32 0.56 -12.23 2.45
CA MET A 32 0.49 -12.99 1.20
C MET A 32 -0.90 -13.59 1.03
N ASN A 33 -1.60 -13.25 -0.07
CA ASN A 33 -2.97 -13.74 -0.34
C ASN A 33 -3.94 -13.49 0.83
N ASP A 34 -3.92 -12.29 1.40
CA ASP A 34 -4.72 -11.88 2.57
C ASP A 34 -4.41 -12.63 3.88
N VAL A 35 -3.45 -13.56 3.87
CA VAL A 35 -2.95 -14.22 5.07
C VAL A 35 -1.76 -13.44 5.63
N ARG A 36 -1.74 -13.24 6.94
CA ARG A 36 -0.64 -12.60 7.66
C ARG A 36 0.18 -13.68 8.39
N TYR A 37 1.44 -13.80 8.02
CA TYR A 37 2.42 -14.65 8.69
C TYR A 37 3.26 -13.77 9.62
N THR A 38 3.12 -13.91 10.94
CA THR A 38 3.69 -12.96 11.91
C THR A 38 4.40 -13.65 13.07
N ASN A 39 5.41 -12.99 13.63
CA ASN A 39 6.07 -13.46 14.86
C ASN A 39 5.39 -12.97 16.15
N PHE A 40 4.24 -12.31 16.04
CA PHE A 40 3.49 -11.77 17.18
C PHE A 40 1.97 -11.89 16.94
N ASP A 41 1.17 -11.68 17.98
CA ASP A 41 -0.28 -11.66 17.89
C ASP A 41 -0.76 -10.32 17.33
N VAL A 42 -1.23 -10.30 16.09
CA VAL A 42 -1.71 -9.07 15.41
C VAL A 42 -3.01 -8.52 16.00
N ARG A 43 -3.72 -9.31 16.82
CA ARG A 43 -4.99 -8.88 17.44
C ARG A 43 -4.81 -7.78 18.47
N VAL A 44 -3.58 -7.51 18.89
CA VAL A 44 -3.23 -6.31 19.69
C VAL A 44 -3.49 -5.01 18.91
N TYR A 45 -3.47 -5.06 17.59
CA TYR A 45 -3.78 -3.92 16.71
C TYR A 45 -5.17 -4.07 16.05
N TRP A 46 -5.51 -5.28 15.57
CA TRP A 46 -6.76 -5.56 14.84
C TRP A 46 -7.46 -6.79 15.41
N LYS A 47 -8.43 -6.59 16.27
CA LYS A 47 -9.09 -7.61 17.10
C LYS A 47 -9.61 -8.84 16.34
N THR A 48 -10.05 -8.66 15.11
CA THR A 48 -10.69 -9.71 14.28
C THR A 48 -9.77 -10.25 13.18
N GLN A 49 -8.53 -9.78 13.10
CA GLN A 49 -7.63 -10.16 12.01
C GLN A 49 -7.10 -11.59 12.19
N ALA A 50 -7.33 -12.44 11.19
CA ALA A 50 -6.72 -13.76 11.11
C ALA A 50 -5.21 -13.66 10.79
N PHE A 51 -4.42 -14.53 11.42
CA PHE A 51 -2.98 -14.61 11.17
C PHE A 51 -2.46 -16.02 11.49
N GLN A 52 -1.25 -16.30 11.04
CA GLN A 52 -0.49 -17.50 11.37
C GLN A 52 0.83 -17.10 12.01
N TYR A 53 1.17 -17.74 13.12
CA TYR A 53 2.49 -17.57 13.72
C TYR A 53 3.57 -18.18 12.83
N THR A 54 4.69 -17.48 12.70
CA THR A 54 5.85 -17.96 11.97
C THR A 54 7.14 -17.51 12.62
N ASN A 55 8.19 -18.30 12.42
CA ASN A 55 9.58 -17.89 12.66
C ASN A 55 10.30 -17.50 11.35
N PHE A 56 9.53 -17.33 10.26
CA PHE A 56 9.99 -17.01 8.92
C PHE A 56 10.83 -18.09 8.20
N HIS A 57 10.87 -19.32 8.72
CA HIS A 57 11.44 -20.49 8.03
C HIS A 57 10.37 -21.38 7.40
N ASP A 58 9.11 -21.19 7.75
CA ASP A 58 7.96 -22.04 7.40
C ASP A 58 6.88 -21.31 6.60
N VAL A 59 7.16 -20.10 6.12
CA VAL A 59 6.23 -19.36 5.24
C VAL A 59 6.16 -20.07 3.88
N PRO A 60 4.96 -20.36 3.35
CA PRO A 60 4.80 -21.01 2.06
C PRO A 60 5.45 -20.24 0.90
N GLU A 61 5.85 -20.96 -0.14
CA GLU A 61 6.34 -20.33 -1.36
C GLU A 61 5.21 -19.56 -2.06
N GLY A 62 5.55 -18.39 -2.59
CA GLY A 62 4.59 -17.55 -3.30
C GLY A 62 5.05 -16.12 -3.47
N VAL A 63 4.09 -15.26 -3.84
CA VAL A 63 4.30 -13.81 -3.95
C VAL A 63 3.77 -13.14 -2.71
N ALA A 64 4.67 -12.51 -1.95
CA ALA A 64 4.34 -11.65 -0.83
C ALA A 64 3.93 -10.26 -1.33
N ASP A 65 2.87 -9.73 -0.75
CA ASP A 65 2.34 -8.41 -1.08
C ASP A 65 3.16 -7.31 -0.38
N LYS A 66 3.51 -7.55 0.88
CA LYS A 66 4.30 -6.62 1.71
C LYS A 66 4.87 -7.30 2.94
N ILE A 67 5.91 -6.70 3.51
CA ILE A 67 6.36 -6.95 4.89
C ILE A 67 5.80 -5.83 5.76
N THR A 68 5.20 -6.19 6.89
CA THR A 68 4.73 -5.22 7.90
C THR A 68 5.66 -5.26 9.10
N ILE A 69 6.01 -4.08 9.62
CA ILE A 69 6.91 -3.90 10.74
C ILE A 69 6.26 -2.93 11.72
N PHE A 70 6.36 -3.23 13.02
CA PHE A 70 5.83 -2.38 14.09
C PHE A 70 6.99 -1.98 15.01
N PRO A 71 7.81 -1.00 14.60
CA PRO A 71 8.90 -0.50 15.40
C PRO A 71 8.41 0.47 16.46
N GLU A 72 9.08 0.50 17.61
CA GLU A 72 8.94 1.62 18.55
C GLU A 72 9.62 2.87 17.97
N PRO A 73 9.19 4.10 18.33
CA PRO A 73 9.72 5.33 17.76
C PRO A 73 11.25 5.46 17.84
N GLU A 74 11.86 4.96 18.91
CA GLU A 74 13.30 4.98 19.14
C GLU A 74 14.08 4.12 18.13
N GLN A 75 13.42 3.14 17.54
CA GLN A 75 14.00 2.19 16.58
C GLN A 75 13.97 2.71 15.13
N TRP A 76 13.25 3.79 14.84
CA TRP A 76 12.96 4.23 13.48
C TRP A 76 14.21 4.53 12.64
N ASN A 77 15.18 5.23 13.21
CA ASN A 77 16.41 5.59 12.49
C ASN A 77 17.27 4.36 12.18
N GLU A 78 17.39 3.47 13.15
CA GLU A 78 18.14 2.23 12.98
C GLU A 78 17.46 1.32 11.95
N LEU A 79 16.14 1.11 12.09
CA LEU A 79 15.37 0.31 11.16
C LEU A 79 15.49 0.84 9.73
N ARG A 80 15.35 2.16 9.53
CA ARG A 80 15.45 2.78 8.20
C ARG A 80 16.81 2.50 7.54
N ALA A 81 17.89 2.51 8.31
CA ALA A 81 19.23 2.24 7.80
C ALA A 81 19.45 0.75 7.43
N LEU A 82 18.63 -0.16 7.98
CA LEU A 82 18.72 -1.60 7.73
C LEU A 82 17.84 -2.08 6.58
N ILE A 83 16.84 -1.29 6.16
CA ILE A 83 15.93 -1.69 5.07
C ILE A 83 16.69 -1.74 3.74
N PRO A 84 16.62 -2.85 3.02
CA PRO A 84 17.25 -2.96 1.71
C PRO A 84 16.65 -1.96 0.70
N PRO A 85 17.48 -1.42 -0.23
CA PRO A 85 17.05 -0.37 -1.16
C PRO A 85 16.09 -0.86 -2.26
N ASP A 86 15.86 -2.15 -2.35
CA ASP A 86 14.90 -2.78 -3.28
C ASP A 86 13.44 -2.74 -2.77
N PHE A 87 13.20 -2.05 -1.65
CA PHE A 87 11.86 -1.86 -1.09
C PHE A 87 11.50 -0.39 -0.95
N ASP A 88 10.25 -0.06 -1.26
CA ASP A 88 9.64 1.18 -0.84
C ASP A 88 9.06 1.06 0.57
N ILE A 89 9.18 2.16 1.33
CA ILE A 89 8.67 2.26 2.69
C ILE A 89 7.43 3.14 2.69
N SER A 90 6.31 2.56 3.11
CA SER A 90 5.09 3.31 3.44
C SER A 90 4.80 3.19 4.93
N ILE A 91 4.39 4.28 5.59
CA ILE A 91 4.08 4.29 7.01
C ILE A 91 2.60 4.61 7.18
N SER A 92 1.87 3.69 7.81
CA SER A 92 0.45 3.84 8.10
C SER A 92 0.25 4.22 9.56
N GLU A 93 -0.62 5.22 9.80
CA GLU A 93 -1.02 5.70 11.14
C GLU A 93 0.15 6.04 12.08
N GLY A 94 1.34 6.28 11.53
CA GLY A 94 2.55 6.57 12.30
C GLY A 94 3.10 5.42 13.14
N VAL A 95 2.59 4.19 12.96
CA VAL A 95 2.97 3.02 13.80
C VAL A 95 3.38 1.79 12.99
N MET A 96 2.80 1.59 11.81
CA MET A 96 3.08 0.43 10.98
C MET A 96 3.88 0.82 9.75
N TRP A 97 5.05 0.25 9.61
CA TRP A 97 5.86 0.36 8.40
C TRP A 97 5.52 -0.80 7.45
N MET A 98 5.39 -0.48 6.20
CA MET A 98 5.15 -1.46 5.13
C MET A 98 6.30 -1.38 4.13
N LEU A 99 6.99 -2.50 3.92
CA LEU A 99 7.96 -2.63 2.84
C LEU A 99 7.25 -3.25 1.65
N MET A 100 7.26 -2.56 0.54
CA MET A 100 6.55 -2.95 -0.68
C MET A 100 7.49 -2.98 -1.88
N ASN A 101 7.08 -3.69 -2.92
CA ASN A 101 7.75 -3.58 -4.21
C ASN A 101 7.56 -2.13 -4.73
N PRO A 102 8.61 -1.44 -5.19
CA PRO A 102 8.50 -0.08 -5.72
C PRO A 102 7.48 0.09 -6.86
N GLN A 103 7.18 -0.98 -7.58
CA GLN A 103 6.15 -0.98 -8.63
C GLN A 103 4.73 -1.26 -8.10
N ALA A 104 4.56 -1.59 -6.81
CA ALA A 104 3.26 -1.84 -6.20
C ALA A 104 2.63 -0.53 -5.72
N ASN A 105 2.42 0.42 -6.62
CA ASN A 105 1.82 1.72 -6.38
C ASN A 105 0.61 1.94 -7.32
N LYS A 106 -0.19 2.97 -7.03
CA LYS A 106 -1.47 3.21 -7.73
C LYS A 106 -1.25 3.70 -9.17
N GLU A 107 -0.26 4.55 -9.41
CA GLU A 107 0.07 5.05 -10.74
C GLU A 107 0.52 3.91 -11.67
N HIS A 108 1.41 3.05 -11.22
CA HIS A 108 1.82 1.89 -12.02
C HIS A 108 0.65 0.94 -12.30
N ALA A 109 -0.23 0.72 -11.31
CA ALA A 109 -1.44 -0.08 -11.49
C ALA A 109 -2.38 0.53 -12.54
N LEU A 110 -2.54 1.87 -12.56
CA LEU A 110 -3.31 2.58 -13.57
C LEU A 110 -2.74 2.35 -14.96
N HIS A 111 -1.42 2.50 -15.15
CA HIS A 111 -0.76 2.24 -16.44
C HIS A 111 -1.00 0.82 -16.93
N LEU A 112 -0.76 -0.18 -16.08
CA LEU A 112 -0.97 -1.59 -16.44
C LEU A 112 -2.44 -1.89 -16.79
N LEU A 113 -3.37 -1.25 -16.10
CA LEU A 113 -4.80 -1.40 -16.38
C LEU A 113 -5.16 -0.79 -17.74
N CYS A 114 -4.67 0.42 -18.02
CA CYS A 114 -4.88 1.12 -19.28
C CYS A 114 -4.30 0.33 -20.45
N GLU A 115 -3.06 -0.15 -20.33
CA GLU A 115 -2.44 -1.01 -21.34
C GLU A 115 -3.26 -2.28 -21.60
N ARG A 116 -3.71 -2.94 -20.54
CA ARG A 116 -4.49 -4.18 -20.65
C ARG A 116 -5.87 -4.00 -21.27
N LEU A 117 -6.50 -2.86 -21.04
CA LEU A 117 -7.85 -2.53 -21.54
C LEU A 117 -7.80 -1.77 -22.88
N ASP A 118 -6.61 -1.45 -23.37
CA ASP A 118 -6.41 -0.60 -24.56
C ASP A 118 -7.13 0.75 -24.43
N VAL A 119 -7.04 1.35 -23.24
CA VAL A 119 -7.62 2.65 -22.91
C VAL A 119 -6.50 3.66 -22.70
N PRO A 120 -6.44 4.77 -23.45
CA PRO A 120 -5.48 5.83 -23.21
C PRO A 120 -5.66 6.47 -21.82
N LEU A 121 -4.55 6.86 -21.17
CA LEU A 121 -4.58 7.52 -19.85
C LEU A 121 -5.46 8.78 -19.86
N GLU A 122 -5.44 9.54 -20.96
CA GLU A 122 -6.24 10.75 -21.16
C GLU A 122 -7.77 10.51 -21.13
N GLN A 123 -8.18 9.25 -21.27
CA GLN A 123 -9.59 8.83 -21.18
C GLN A 123 -9.96 8.24 -19.81
N THR A 124 -9.09 8.39 -18.83
CA THR A 124 -9.33 7.89 -17.47
C THR A 124 -9.69 9.01 -16.51
N ALA A 125 -10.40 8.67 -15.45
CA ALA A 125 -10.56 9.51 -14.27
C ALA A 125 -10.06 8.76 -13.03
N ALA A 126 -9.23 9.43 -12.23
CA ALA A 126 -8.72 8.89 -10.96
C ALA A 126 -9.23 9.72 -9.80
N PHE A 127 -9.74 9.04 -8.77
CA PHE A 127 -10.25 9.68 -7.55
C PHE A 127 -9.25 9.48 -6.41
N GLY A 128 -9.06 10.54 -5.60
CA GLY A 128 -8.13 10.48 -4.49
C GLY A 128 -8.53 11.35 -3.30
N ASP A 129 -8.02 10.97 -2.13
CA ASP A 129 -8.21 11.69 -0.87
C ASP A 129 -6.90 11.87 -0.08
N ASP A 130 -5.88 11.06 -0.32
CA ASP A 130 -4.63 11.09 0.42
C ASP A 130 -3.39 11.26 -0.49
N LEU A 131 -2.27 11.58 0.12
CA LEU A 131 -1.01 11.91 -0.57
C LEU A 131 -0.52 10.80 -1.52
N ILE A 132 -0.84 9.55 -1.22
CA ILE A 132 -0.51 8.39 -2.06
C ILE A 132 -1.28 8.35 -3.38
N ASP A 133 -2.32 9.18 -3.55
CA ASP A 133 -3.15 9.24 -4.74
C ASP A 133 -2.64 10.28 -5.75
N ILE A 134 -1.76 11.18 -5.33
CA ILE A 134 -1.31 12.33 -6.11
C ILE A 134 -0.77 11.92 -7.48
N ASN A 135 0.15 10.94 -7.51
CA ASN A 135 0.77 10.53 -8.78
C ASN A 135 -0.28 9.91 -9.72
N MET A 136 -1.11 8.99 -9.22
CA MET A 136 -2.17 8.37 -10.01
C MET A 136 -3.14 9.43 -10.57
N MET A 137 -3.55 10.41 -9.76
CA MET A 137 -4.42 11.51 -10.20
C MET A 137 -3.75 12.39 -11.25
N SER A 138 -2.47 12.74 -11.04
CA SER A 138 -1.73 13.60 -11.97
C SER A 138 -1.43 12.95 -13.33
N GLU A 139 -1.37 11.63 -13.39
CA GLU A 139 -1.12 10.86 -14.60
C GLU A 139 -2.40 10.43 -15.34
N SER A 140 -3.55 10.51 -14.69
CA SER A 140 -4.85 10.24 -15.31
C SER A 140 -5.31 11.40 -16.20
N GLY A 141 -6.29 11.15 -17.08
CA GLY A 141 -6.92 12.17 -17.90
C GLY A 141 -7.70 13.20 -17.08
N ARG A 142 -8.21 12.82 -15.92
CA ARG A 142 -8.83 13.70 -14.91
C ARG A 142 -8.51 13.22 -13.51
N GLY A 143 -7.81 14.03 -12.73
CA GLY A 143 -7.61 13.85 -11.31
C GLY A 143 -8.75 14.49 -10.51
N VAL A 144 -9.58 13.70 -9.85
CA VAL A 144 -10.75 14.18 -9.10
C VAL A 144 -10.52 13.97 -7.60
N ALA A 145 -10.52 15.05 -6.82
CA ALA A 145 -10.44 14.97 -5.37
C ALA A 145 -11.85 14.93 -4.73
N VAL A 146 -12.02 14.15 -3.67
CA VAL A 146 -13.20 14.27 -2.82
C VAL A 146 -13.07 15.52 -1.94
N ALA A 147 -14.19 16.20 -1.61
CA ALA A 147 -14.18 17.49 -0.91
C ALA A 147 -13.49 17.45 0.47
N ASN A 148 -13.44 16.29 1.10
CA ASN A 148 -12.74 16.08 2.38
C ASN A 148 -11.32 15.51 2.23
N ALA A 149 -10.73 15.59 1.04
CA ALA A 149 -9.37 15.16 0.78
C ALA A 149 -8.31 16.02 1.49
N ASN A 150 -7.10 15.49 1.58
CA ASN A 150 -5.93 16.23 2.07
C ASN A 150 -5.75 17.53 1.25
N PRO A 151 -5.43 18.68 1.89
CA PRO A 151 -5.25 19.96 1.21
C PRO A 151 -4.26 19.93 0.02
N LYS A 152 -3.23 19.09 0.07
CA LYS A 152 -2.30 18.91 -1.06
C LYS A 152 -2.96 18.20 -2.24
N VAL A 153 -3.84 17.23 -1.98
CA VAL A 153 -4.60 16.53 -3.02
C VAL A 153 -5.60 17.49 -3.66
N LEU A 154 -6.32 18.26 -2.85
CA LEU A 154 -7.22 19.32 -3.36
C LEU A 154 -6.49 20.34 -4.25
N SER A 155 -5.24 20.66 -3.93
CA SER A 155 -4.46 21.67 -4.68
C SER A 155 -3.97 21.22 -6.06
N ILE A 156 -3.94 19.91 -6.33
CA ILE A 156 -3.46 19.35 -7.61
C ILE A 156 -4.60 18.74 -8.44
N ALA A 157 -5.78 18.63 -7.89
CA ALA A 157 -6.93 18.03 -8.57
C ALA A 157 -7.44 18.93 -9.69
N ASP A 158 -7.83 18.34 -10.82
CA ASP A 158 -8.51 19.03 -11.92
C ASP A 158 -9.94 19.40 -11.54
N GLU A 159 -10.59 18.52 -10.76
CA GLU A 159 -11.96 18.68 -10.31
C GLU A 159 -12.12 18.23 -8.84
N ILE A 160 -13.15 18.75 -8.18
CA ILE A 160 -13.53 18.36 -6.81
C ILE A 160 -14.96 17.86 -6.84
N CYS A 161 -15.17 16.63 -6.38
CA CYS A 161 -16.52 16.08 -6.17
C CYS A 161 -16.94 16.20 -4.70
N PRO A 162 -18.23 15.97 -4.37
CA PRO A 162 -18.66 15.93 -2.97
C PRO A 162 -17.84 14.97 -2.11
N SER A 163 -17.96 15.11 -0.79
CA SER A 163 -17.26 14.27 0.17
C SER A 163 -17.55 12.77 -0.05
N ASN A 164 -16.59 11.90 0.31
CA ASN A 164 -16.80 10.45 0.33
C ASN A 164 -17.94 10.03 1.29
N ASN A 165 -18.24 10.86 2.31
CA ASN A 165 -19.37 10.65 3.21
C ASN A 165 -20.75 11.00 2.58
N GLU A 166 -20.73 11.58 1.39
CA GLU A 166 -21.88 12.04 0.64
C GLU A 166 -21.99 11.32 -0.73
N ASP A 167 -21.37 10.16 -0.86
CA ASP A 167 -21.30 9.40 -2.11
C ASP A 167 -20.70 10.20 -3.29
N GLY A 168 -19.75 11.10 -3.02
CA GLY A 168 -19.25 12.08 -3.97
C GLY A 168 -18.73 11.49 -5.28
N VAL A 169 -18.02 10.36 -5.22
CA VAL A 169 -17.53 9.65 -6.43
C VAL A 169 -18.70 9.19 -7.29
N ALA A 170 -19.73 8.59 -6.70
CA ALA A 170 -20.92 8.14 -7.43
C ALA A 170 -21.65 9.31 -8.09
N GLN A 171 -21.87 10.42 -7.34
CA GLN A 171 -22.51 11.63 -7.87
C GLN A 171 -21.74 12.21 -9.05
N TRP A 172 -20.39 12.24 -8.96
CA TRP A 172 -19.56 12.73 -10.06
C TRP A 172 -19.71 11.85 -11.32
N ILE A 173 -19.67 10.51 -11.14
CA ILE A 173 -19.82 9.56 -12.26
C ILE A 173 -21.20 9.72 -12.90
N GLU A 174 -22.27 9.77 -12.13
CA GLU A 174 -23.63 9.97 -12.62
C GLU A 174 -23.76 11.27 -13.42
N ALA A 175 -23.14 12.36 -12.95
CA ALA A 175 -23.15 13.63 -13.68
C ALA A 175 -22.39 13.57 -15.02
N GLN A 176 -21.42 12.67 -15.20
CA GLN A 176 -20.74 12.49 -16.48
C GLN A 176 -21.53 11.63 -17.47
N LEU A 177 -22.40 10.75 -16.97
CA LEU A 177 -23.19 9.84 -17.81
C LEU A 177 -24.48 10.44 -18.33
N GLY A 178 -24.94 11.59 -17.81
CA GLY A 178 -26.10 12.37 -18.25
C GLY A 178 -27.38 11.83 -17.67
#